data_2fc320997c27ce9511a6f47463962753
#
_entry.id   2fc320997c27ce9511a6f47463962753
#
_cell.length_a   1.000
_cell.length_b   1.000
_cell.length_c   1.000
_cell.angle_alpha   90.00
_cell.angle_beta   90.00
_cell.angle_gamma   90.00
#
_symmetry.space_group_name_H-M   'P 1'
#
loop_
_entity.id
_entity.type
_entity.pdbx_description
1 polymer ?
#
loop_
_entity_poly.entity_id
_entity_poly.type
_entity_poly.pdbx_seq_one_letter_code
_entity_poly.pdbx_strand_id
1 'polypeptide(L)'
;MKGCFFLGAGHEPAFEIREMKFKPLAPKEVLIKVCACGVCGTDVHIYKGEEGSAAVNPPVVLGHEFAGIVQEVGSEVTVTKPGDHVSLDPNMYCGICRPCRMGKKQNCENLFALGVNANGGFAEYAVCPESQCFKINNDIDFEVAAMSEPLACVIHGIDLAEIKSGQTVAVIGTGAIGFLMMQVAKLRGASTVIMCAVDDAKCELAKELGADYAINSKSENLVQMIREYSRADGADVVIECVGNPIATEQAFQIAGKGARVVLFSVPNPKETYELKLFDVFKKELTIV
;
A
#
# COMPACT_ATOMS: atom_id res chain seq x y z
N MET A 1 6.94 -6.90 27.92
CA MET A 1 6.17 -6.63 26.70
C MET A 1 6.62 -7.61 25.64
N LYS A 2 5.74 -8.11 24.81
CA LYS A 2 6.06 -9.16 23.83
C LYS A 2 6.07 -8.57 22.41
N GLY A 3 6.97 -9.10 21.57
CA GLY A 3 7.01 -8.81 20.14
C GLY A 3 7.26 -10.07 19.34
N CYS A 4 6.72 -10.12 18.12
CA CYS A 4 6.90 -11.19 17.16
C CYS A 4 8.13 -10.86 16.29
N PHE A 5 9.27 -11.45 16.59
CA PHE A 5 10.53 -11.19 15.90
C PHE A 5 10.66 -12.06 14.66
N PHE A 6 10.89 -11.45 13.53
CA PHE A 6 11.38 -12.11 12.34
C PHE A 6 12.88 -12.41 12.49
N LEU A 7 13.26 -13.67 12.33
CA LEU A 7 14.62 -14.18 12.56
C LEU A 7 15.44 -14.29 11.27
N GLY A 8 14.80 -14.17 10.13
CA GLY A 8 15.42 -14.26 8.82
C GLY A 8 14.69 -15.23 7.90
N ALA A 9 14.80 -14.98 6.61
CA ALA A 9 14.26 -15.88 5.59
C ALA A 9 14.98 -17.24 5.63
N GLY A 10 14.19 -18.33 5.57
CA GLY A 10 14.73 -19.70 5.67
C GLY A 10 15.14 -20.13 7.09
N HIS A 11 14.99 -19.26 8.10
CA HIS A 11 15.17 -19.64 9.50
C HIS A 11 13.94 -20.43 10.00
N GLU A 12 14.16 -21.46 10.83
CA GLU A 12 13.08 -22.25 11.42
C GLU A 12 13.17 -22.26 12.96
N PRO A 13 12.16 -21.70 13.66
CA PRO A 13 11.04 -20.94 13.10
C PRO A 13 11.47 -19.58 12.53
N ALA A 14 10.79 -19.12 11.47
CA ALA A 14 11.08 -17.79 10.90
C ALA A 14 10.66 -16.64 11.83
N PHE A 15 9.66 -16.87 12.68
CA PHE A 15 9.17 -15.91 13.67
C PHE A 15 9.20 -16.51 15.07
N GLU A 16 9.53 -15.67 16.06
CA GLU A 16 9.54 -16.05 17.46
C GLU A 16 8.96 -14.93 18.34
N ILE A 17 8.11 -15.30 19.28
CA ILE A 17 7.61 -14.37 20.30
C ILE A 17 8.66 -14.24 21.41
N ARG A 18 9.20 -13.04 21.57
CA ARG A 18 10.20 -12.72 22.59
C ARG A 18 9.74 -11.56 23.46
N GLU A 19 10.31 -11.49 24.65
CA GLU A 19 10.19 -10.30 25.49
C GLU A 19 10.99 -9.13 24.90
N MET A 20 10.36 -7.97 24.82
CA MET A 20 10.98 -6.71 24.44
C MET A 20 11.23 -5.84 25.70
N LYS A 21 12.41 -5.22 25.76
CA LYS A 21 12.71 -4.18 26.75
C LYS A 21 12.92 -2.87 25.99
N PHE A 22 12.14 -1.87 26.30
CA PHE A 22 12.36 -0.54 25.74
C PHE A 22 13.38 0.21 26.61
N LYS A 23 14.24 0.99 25.95
CA LYS A 23 15.05 2.00 26.61
C LYS A 23 14.14 3.15 27.06
N PRO A 24 14.55 3.99 28.02
CA PRO A 24 13.84 5.24 28.27
C PRO A 24 13.61 5.99 26.95
N LEU A 25 12.42 6.56 26.80
CA LEU A 25 12.07 7.30 25.58
C LEU A 25 13.01 8.47 25.34
N ALA A 26 13.44 8.64 24.11
CA ALA A 26 14.11 9.87 23.71
C ALA A 26 13.14 11.07 23.80
N PRO A 27 13.63 12.32 23.86
CA PRO A 27 12.79 13.48 24.16
C PRO A 27 11.56 13.64 23.25
N LYS A 28 11.64 13.22 21.97
CA LYS A 28 10.57 13.32 20.98
C LYS A 28 9.94 11.99 20.59
N GLU A 29 10.14 10.95 21.39
CA GLU A 29 9.57 9.64 21.14
C GLU A 29 8.26 9.43 21.92
N VAL A 30 7.43 8.55 21.36
CA VAL A 30 6.13 8.16 21.89
C VAL A 30 6.09 6.64 21.99
N LEU A 31 5.69 6.12 23.15
CA LEU A 31 5.37 4.70 23.34
C LEU A 31 3.90 4.49 23.05
N ILE A 32 3.60 3.59 22.14
CA ILE A 32 2.24 3.26 21.70
C ILE A 32 1.92 1.83 22.09
N LYS A 33 0.80 1.63 22.77
CA LYS A 33 0.17 0.32 22.92
C LYS A 33 -0.51 0.00 21.59
N VAL A 34 0.02 -0.97 20.84
CA VAL A 34 -0.54 -1.39 19.56
C VAL A 34 -1.88 -2.11 19.80
N CYS A 35 -2.92 -1.67 19.11
CA CYS A 35 -4.27 -2.24 19.20
C CYS A 35 -4.63 -3.04 17.95
N ALA A 36 -4.14 -2.61 16.77
CA ALA A 36 -4.28 -3.34 15.51
C ALA A 36 -3.05 -3.10 14.63
N CYS A 37 -2.67 -4.12 13.86
CA CYS A 37 -1.62 -4.03 12.85
C CYS A 37 -2.00 -4.88 11.64
N GLY A 38 -1.97 -4.30 10.45
CA GLY A 38 -2.18 -5.00 9.18
C GLY A 38 -0.97 -5.85 8.81
N VAL A 39 -1.19 -6.81 7.93
CA VAL A 39 -0.13 -7.63 7.29
C VAL A 39 -0.07 -7.22 5.83
N CYS A 40 1.04 -6.60 5.43
CA CYS A 40 1.30 -6.12 4.08
C CYS A 40 1.91 -7.21 3.19
N GLY A 41 1.76 -7.06 1.88
CA GLY A 41 2.52 -7.86 0.90
C GLY A 41 4.04 -7.76 1.10
N THR A 42 4.54 -6.61 1.55
CA THR A 42 5.95 -6.40 1.92
C THR A 42 6.42 -7.36 3.03
N ASP A 43 5.59 -7.60 4.06
CA ASP A 43 5.93 -8.57 5.13
C ASP A 43 6.07 -9.99 4.57
N VAL A 44 5.22 -10.35 3.58
CA VAL A 44 5.26 -11.65 2.89
C VAL A 44 6.52 -11.77 2.02
N HIS A 45 6.90 -10.71 1.29
CA HIS A 45 8.16 -10.68 0.51
C HIS A 45 9.38 -10.84 1.43
N ILE A 46 9.42 -10.11 2.54
CA ILE A 46 10.48 -10.22 3.55
C ILE A 46 10.56 -11.64 4.09
N TYR A 47 9.41 -12.25 4.46
CA TYR A 47 9.36 -13.64 4.94
C TYR A 47 9.95 -14.62 3.94
N LYS A 48 9.69 -14.45 2.65
CA LYS A 48 10.21 -15.29 1.58
C LYS A 48 11.70 -15.04 1.24
N GLY A 49 12.31 -14.01 1.83
CA GLY A 49 13.68 -13.60 1.50
C GLY A 49 13.78 -12.86 0.16
N GLU A 50 12.67 -12.35 -0.34
CA GLU A 50 12.64 -11.47 -1.49
C GLU A 50 12.99 -10.06 -1.03
N GLU A 51 13.70 -9.30 -1.86
CA GLU A 51 13.91 -7.88 -1.58
C GLU A 51 12.55 -7.18 -1.65
N GLY A 52 12.06 -6.73 -0.49
CA GLY A 52 10.90 -5.85 -0.41
C GLY A 52 11.28 -4.40 -0.77
N SER A 53 10.50 -3.45 -0.30
CA SER A 53 10.77 -2.02 -0.50
C SER A 53 12.06 -1.53 0.18
N ALA A 54 12.60 -2.29 1.15
CA ALA A 54 13.85 -1.97 1.86
C ALA A 54 14.52 -3.23 2.44
N ALA A 55 15.85 -3.18 2.59
CA ALA A 55 16.62 -4.23 3.22
C ALA A 55 16.26 -4.38 4.71
N VAL A 56 16.14 -5.60 5.18
CA VAL A 56 15.79 -5.96 6.56
C VAL A 56 16.99 -6.59 7.25
N ASN A 57 17.23 -6.21 8.49
CA ASN A 57 18.31 -6.74 9.33
C ASN A 57 17.72 -7.54 10.52
N PRO A 58 17.48 -8.84 10.40
CA PRO A 58 16.97 -9.66 11.48
C PRO A 58 17.98 -9.75 12.65
N PRO A 59 17.52 -9.92 13.91
CA PRO A 59 16.11 -10.04 14.30
C PRO A 59 15.42 -8.69 14.40
N VAL A 60 14.20 -8.59 13.83
CA VAL A 60 13.40 -7.37 13.81
C VAL A 60 11.92 -7.69 13.99
N VAL A 61 11.17 -6.82 14.63
CA VAL A 61 9.70 -6.91 14.68
C VAL A 61 9.13 -6.21 13.46
N LEU A 62 8.45 -6.96 12.58
CA LEU A 62 7.80 -6.42 11.38
C LEU A 62 6.46 -5.73 11.72
N GLY A 63 5.70 -5.37 10.69
CA GLY A 63 4.40 -4.72 10.78
C GLY A 63 4.50 -3.20 10.78
N HIS A 64 4.06 -2.60 9.69
CA HIS A 64 4.17 -1.16 9.45
C HIS A 64 2.83 -0.46 9.25
N GLU A 65 1.72 -1.21 9.25
CA GLU A 65 0.35 -0.72 9.11
C GLU A 65 -0.36 -0.80 10.47
N PHE A 66 -0.04 0.08 11.43
CA PHE A 66 -0.58 -0.08 12.79
C PHE A 66 -1.18 1.18 13.40
N ALA A 67 -2.09 0.94 14.34
CA ALA A 67 -2.75 1.95 15.13
C ALA A 67 -2.84 1.52 16.61
N GLY A 68 -2.96 2.48 17.50
CA GLY A 68 -3.02 2.19 18.92
C GLY A 68 -3.22 3.41 19.80
N ILE A 69 -2.92 3.25 21.08
CA ILE A 69 -3.12 4.25 22.13
C ILE A 69 -1.74 4.71 22.63
N VAL A 70 -1.53 6.02 22.68
CA VAL A 70 -0.34 6.61 23.31
C VAL A 70 -0.30 6.23 24.78
N GLN A 71 0.77 5.54 25.19
CA GLN A 71 0.95 5.07 26.57
C GLN A 71 1.86 6.02 27.37
N GLU A 72 2.97 6.46 26.76
CA GLU A 72 3.97 7.32 27.39
C GLU A 72 4.59 8.24 26.32
N VAL A 73 5.05 9.40 26.73
CA VAL A 73 5.66 10.39 25.84
C VAL A 73 6.98 10.91 26.39
N GLY A 74 7.93 11.20 25.52
CA GLY A 74 9.20 11.85 25.85
C GLY A 74 9.01 13.31 26.27
N SER A 75 10.04 13.88 26.89
CA SER A 75 10.01 15.19 27.56
C SER A 75 9.76 16.39 26.62
N GLU A 76 10.00 16.24 25.31
CA GLU A 76 9.81 17.29 24.29
C GLU A 76 8.64 17.02 23.34
N VAL A 77 7.83 16.01 23.63
CA VAL A 77 6.59 15.71 22.88
C VAL A 77 5.56 16.80 23.18
N THR A 78 4.93 17.34 22.16
CA THR A 78 4.06 18.52 22.26
C THR A 78 2.67 18.34 21.65
N VAL A 79 2.51 17.40 20.69
CA VAL A 79 1.28 17.25 19.93
C VAL A 79 0.41 16.09 20.47
N THR A 80 1.05 15.02 20.90
CA THR A 80 0.40 13.84 21.43
C THR A 80 0.53 13.75 22.95
N LYS A 81 -0.38 13.05 23.61
CA LYS A 81 -0.35 12.80 25.07
C LYS A 81 -0.86 11.40 25.39
N PRO A 82 -0.54 10.84 26.56
CA PRO A 82 -1.09 9.56 26.99
C PRO A 82 -2.64 9.53 26.91
N GLY A 83 -3.16 8.43 26.35
CA GLY A 83 -4.57 8.24 26.07
C GLY A 83 -5.04 8.68 24.69
N ASP A 84 -4.24 9.41 23.90
CA ASP A 84 -4.61 9.75 22.53
C ASP A 84 -4.62 8.49 21.65
N HIS A 85 -5.64 8.35 20.79
CA HIS A 85 -5.68 7.34 19.75
C HIS A 85 -4.88 7.84 18.53
N VAL A 86 -4.02 6.99 17.98
CA VAL A 86 -3.14 7.35 16.87
C VAL A 86 -3.07 6.26 15.80
N SER A 87 -2.96 6.69 14.56
CA SER A 87 -2.44 5.90 13.45
C SER A 87 -1.03 6.35 13.11
N LEU A 88 -0.24 5.53 12.43
CA LEU A 88 1.18 5.77 12.20
C LEU A 88 1.51 5.91 10.72
N ASP A 89 2.41 6.86 10.41
CA ASP A 89 3.23 6.81 9.20
C ASP A 89 4.54 6.09 9.55
N PRO A 90 4.81 4.90 9.02
CA PRO A 90 6.05 4.17 9.35
C PRO A 90 7.30 4.83 8.75
N ASN A 91 7.14 5.72 7.77
CA ASN A 91 8.23 6.23 6.95
C ASN A 91 8.92 7.44 7.57
N MET A 92 10.14 7.24 8.05
CA MET A 92 11.00 8.30 8.56
C MET A 92 11.94 8.80 7.47
N TYR A 93 11.82 10.05 7.09
CA TYR A 93 12.60 10.68 6.03
C TYR A 93 13.62 11.69 6.60
N CYS A 94 14.75 11.86 5.91
CA CYS A 94 15.85 12.69 6.42
C CYS A 94 15.60 14.21 6.35
N GLY A 95 14.66 14.68 5.54
CA GLY A 95 14.31 16.10 5.35
C GLY A 95 15.33 16.93 4.55
N ILE A 96 16.53 16.43 4.27
CA ILE A 96 17.64 17.21 3.69
C ILE A 96 18.11 16.78 2.30
N CYS A 97 17.83 15.55 1.87
CA CYS A 97 18.16 15.08 0.52
C CYS A 97 17.32 15.80 -0.55
N ARG A 98 17.72 15.67 -1.81
CA ARG A 98 17.04 16.36 -2.91
C ARG A 98 15.55 16.01 -3.01
N PRO A 99 15.11 14.73 -3.00
CA PRO A 99 13.69 14.38 -3.00
C PRO A 99 12.91 15.01 -1.84
N CYS A 100 13.44 14.98 -0.62
CA CYS A 100 12.79 15.58 0.54
C CYS A 100 12.57 17.08 0.36
N ARG A 101 13.59 17.81 -0.12
CA ARG A 101 13.50 19.27 -0.39
C ARG A 101 12.53 19.61 -1.51
N MET A 102 12.25 18.67 -2.41
CA MET A 102 11.25 18.80 -3.47
C MET A 102 9.83 18.37 -3.04
N GLY A 103 9.62 18.01 -1.76
CA GLY A 103 8.34 17.52 -1.25
C GLY A 103 8.04 16.04 -1.57
N LYS A 104 8.98 15.34 -2.22
CA LYS A 104 8.85 13.91 -2.59
C LYS A 104 9.48 13.02 -1.52
N LYS A 105 8.93 13.09 -0.29
CA LYS A 105 9.50 12.43 0.90
C LYS A 105 9.54 10.91 0.77
N GLN A 106 8.58 10.30 0.09
CA GLN A 106 8.52 8.87 -0.22
C GLN A 106 9.74 8.39 -1.02
N ASN A 107 10.43 9.28 -1.73
CA ASN A 107 11.65 8.99 -2.48
C ASN A 107 12.91 9.40 -1.70
N CYS A 108 12.86 9.48 -0.38
CA CYS A 108 14.01 9.85 0.44
C CYS A 108 15.17 8.88 0.23
N GLU A 109 16.38 9.41 -0.04
CA GLU A 109 17.59 8.61 -0.21
C GLU A 109 18.01 7.86 1.07
N ASN A 110 17.54 8.32 2.23
CA ASN A 110 17.81 7.73 3.54
C ASN A 110 16.49 7.35 4.23
N LEU A 111 15.56 6.76 3.48
CA LEU A 111 14.29 6.32 4.03
C LEU A 111 14.53 5.20 5.05
N PHE A 112 13.91 5.34 6.21
CA PHE A 112 13.95 4.36 7.28
C PHE A 112 12.52 4.09 7.75
N ALA A 113 12.10 2.83 7.81
CA ALA A 113 10.72 2.47 8.07
C ALA A 113 10.57 1.60 9.32
N LEU A 114 9.65 2.00 10.20
CA LEU A 114 9.19 1.17 11.32
C LEU A 114 8.50 -0.08 10.77
N GLY A 115 8.76 -1.23 11.40
CA GLY A 115 8.22 -2.51 10.93
C GLY A 115 8.89 -3.08 9.68
N VAL A 116 9.99 -2.45 9.21
CA VAL A 116 10.86 -2.93 8.13
C VAL A 116 12.32 -2.86 8.56
N ASN A 117 12.89 -1.66 8.72
CA ASN A 117 14.27 -1.46 9.13
C ASN A 117 14.43 -1.36 10.66
N ALA A 118 13.36 -1.05 11.38
CA ALA A 118 13.26 -1.01 12.83
C ALA A 118 12.03 -1.78 13.31
N ASN A 119 11.96 -2.03 14.62
CA ASN A 119 10.84 -2.71 15.22
C ASN A 119 9.54 -1.95 15.02
N GLY A 120 8.50 -2.66 14.59
CA GLY A 120 7.18 -2.13 14.25
C GLY A 120 6.05 -2.70 15.09
N GLY A 121 4.88 -2.84 14.44
CA GLY A 121 3.58 -3.09 15.06
C GLY A 121 3.25 -4.54 15.38
N PHE A 122 4.03 -5.55 14.95
CA PHE A 122 3.78 -6.94 15.38
C PHE A 122 4.25 -7.18 16.81
N ALA A 123 3.84 -6.31 17.72
CA ALA A 123 4.19 -6.31 19.13
C ALA A 123 3.05 -5.72 19.98
N GLU A 124 3.11 -5.94 21.30
CA GLU A 124 2.18 -5.28 22.22
C GLU A 124 2.39 -3.77 22.29
N TYR A 125 3.63 -3.31 22.03
CA TYR A 125 4.00 -1.89 22.04
C TYR A 125 5.04 -1.59 20.98
N ALA A 126 4.99 -0.36 20.46
CA ALA A 126 5.96 0.20 19.52
C ALA A 126 6.42 1.59 20.01
N VAL A 127 7.66 1.97 19.66
CA VAL A 127 8.20 3.31 19.89
C VAL A 127 8.41 3.98 18.55
N CYS A 128 7.94 5.22 18.42
CA CYS A 128 8.12 6.02 17.21
C CYS A 128 8.30 7.50 17.54
N PRO A 129 8.89 8.29 16.64
CA PRO A 129 8.92 9.74 16.78
C PRO A 129 7.49 10.32 16.77
N GLU A 130 7.24 11.38 17.53
CA GLU A 130 5.97 12.09 17.55
C GLU A 130 5.50 12.52 16.15
N SER A 131 6.44 12.93 15.29
CA SER A 131 6.15 13.35 13.90
C SER A 131 5.50 12.27 13.04
N GLN A 132 5.56 11.03 13.45
CA GLN A 132 4.96 9.87 12.76
C GLN A 132 3.62 9.46 13.36
N CYS A 133 3.18 10.12 14.45
CA CYS A 133 1.91 9.84 15.12
C CYS A 133 0.83 10.80 14.63
N PHE A 134 -0.24 10.27 14.08
CA PHE A 134 -1.39 11.03 13.63
C PHE A 134 -2.59 10.74 14.51
N LYS A 135 -3.07 11.75 15.23
CA LYS A 135 -4.26 11.59 16.08
C LYS A 135 -5.47 11.28 15.24
N ILE A 136 -6.22 10.31 15.69
CA ILE A 136 -7.50 9.90 15.11
C ILE A 136 -8.64 10.15 16.09
N ASN A 137 -9.86 10.17 15.60
CA ASN A 137 -11.03 10.26 16.45
C ASN A 137 -11.20 8.98 17.29
N ASN A 138 -11.56 9.12 18.56
CA ASN A 138 -11.64 7.99 19.50
C ASN A 138 -12.76 6.98 19.18
N ASP A 139 -13.71 7.33 18.32
CA ASP A 139 -14.80 6.46 17.85
C ASP A 139 -14.42 5.64 16.61
N ILE A 140 -13.21 5.83 16.04
CA ILE A 140 -12.70 4.99 14.95
C ILE A 140 -12.14 3.70 15.51
N ASP A 141 -12.59 2.56 15.01
CA ASP A 141 -12.05 1.25 15.34
C ASP A 141 -10.58 1.16 14.93
N PHE A 142 -9.76 0.49 15.74
CA PHE A 142 -8.32 0.42 15.48
C PHE A 142 -7.95 -0.36 14.22
N GLU A 143 -8.77 -1.35 13.84
CA GLU A 143 -8.62 -2.06 12.56
C GLU A 143 -8.81 -1.12 11.38
N VAL A 144 -9.79 -0.21 11.46
CA VAL A 144 -10.00 0.84 10.46
C VAL A 144 -8.86 1.86 10.48
N ALA A 145 -8.42 2.25 11.68
CA ALA A 145 -7.32 3.18 11.85
C ALA A 145 -5.98 2.64 11.28
N ALA A 146 -5.72 1.33 11.43
CA ALA A 146 -4.54 0.68 10.87
C ALA A 146 -4.53 0.70 9.33
N MET A 147 -5.71 0.83 8.69
CA MET A 147 -5.81 0.99 7.23
C MET A 147 -5.37 2.37 6.73
N SER A 148 -5.02 3.33 7.61
CA SER A 148 -4.58 4.68 7.19
C SER A 148 -3.31 4.63 6.36
N GLU A 149 -2.36 3.75 6.69
CA GLU A 149 -1.12 3.60 5.94
C GLU A 149 -1.38 3.06 4.52
N PRO A 150 -2.02 1.89 4.32
CA PRO A 150 -2.31 1.42 2.96
C PRO A 150 -3.24 2.37 2.19
N LEU A 151 -4.16 3.07 2.85
CA LEU A 151 -4.97 4.11 2.22
C LEU A 151 -4.14 5.30 1.74
N ALA A 152 -3.12 5.72 2.50
CA ALA A 152 -2.21 6.78 2.07
C ALA A 152 -1.42 6.37 0.80
N CYS A 153 -0.97 5.12 0.73
CA CYS A 153 -0.35 4.55 -0.48
C CYS A 153 -1.32 4.57 -1.68
N VAL A 154 -2.57 4.16 -1.46
CA VAL A 154 -3.63 4.18 -2.47
C VAL A 154 -3.90 5.61 -2.96
N ILE A 155 -4.03 6.58 -2.06
CA ILE A 155 -4.23 8.00 -2.42
C ILE A 155 -3.07 8.49 -3.29
N HIS A 156 -1.83 8.15 -2.95
CA HIS A 156 -0.67 8.50 -3.76
C HIS A 156 -0.73 7.88 -5.17
N GLY A 157 -1.08 6.60 -5.29
CA GLY A 157 -1.27 5.94 -6.58
C GLY A 157 -2.39 6.58 -7.42
N ILE A 158 -3.49 6.94 -6.79
CA ILE A 158 -4.61 7.63 -7.44
C ILE A 158 -4.23 9.07 -7.86
N ASP A 159 -3.41 9.77 -7.07
CA ASP A 159 -2.90 11.09 -7.47
C ASP A 159 -1.98 10.98 -8.71
N LEU A 160 -1.16 9.93 -8.79
CA LEU A 160 -0.36 9.62 -9.99
C LEU A 160 -1.23 9.19 -11.18
N ALA A 161 -2.39 8.59 -10.93
CA ALA A 161 -3.35 8.19 -11.96
C ALA A 161 -3.99 9.40 -12.65
N GLU A 162 -4.02 10.59 -12.02
CA GLU A 162 -4.60 11.84 -12.54
C GLU A 162 -6.03 11.65 -13.10
N ILE A 163 -6.86 10.91 -12.38
CA ILE A 163 -8.23 10.61 -12.80
C ILE A 163 -9.03 11.90 -13.01
N LYS A 164 -9.71 11.98 -14.14
CA LYS A 164 -10.60 13.10 -14.49
C LYS A 164 -12.05 12.64 -14.49
N SER A 165 -12.97 13.56 -14.20
CA SER A 165 -14.41 13.31 -14.30
C SER A 165 -14.78 12.77 -15.67
N GLY A 166 -15.60 11.70 -15.68
CA GLY A 166 -16.08 11.06 -16.89
C GLY A 166 -15.21 9.93 -17.41
N GLN A 167 -14.02 9.72 -16.86
CA GLN A 167 -13.13 8.63 -17.28
C GLN A 167 -13.57 7.26 -16.78
N THR A 168 -13.22 6.24 -17.57
CA THR A 168 -13.30 4.82 -17.18
C THR A 168 -11.98 4.37 -16.58
N VAL A 169 -12.03 3.82 -15.36
CA VAL A 169 -10.90 3.27 -14.64
C VAL A 169 -11.02 1.75 -14.55
N ALA A 170 -10.00 1.03 -14.97
CA ALA A 170 -9.89 -0.41 -14.77
C ALA A 170 -8.85 -0.69 -13.67
N VAL A 171 -9.20 -1.50 -12.67
CA VAL A 171 -8.30 -1.91 -11.58
C VAL A 171 -8.07 -3.42 -11.70
N ILE A 172 -6.82 -3.83 -11.88
CA ILE A 172 -6.42 -5.23 -11.94
C ILE A 172 -5.93 -5.67 -10.56
N GLY A 173 -6.62 -6.65 -9.99
CA GLY A 173 -6.37 -7.17 -8.65
C GLY A 173 -7.48 -6.84 -7.66
N THR A 174 -7.89 -7.88 -6.92
CA THR A 174 -9.01 -7.84 -5.96
C THR A 174 -8.55 -8.20 -4.54
N GLY A 175 -7.36 -7.71 -4.18
CA GLY A 175 -6.87 -7.64 -2.81
C GLY A 175 -7.36 -6.37 -2.10
N ALA A 176 -6.95 -6.16 -0.85
CA ALA A 176 -7.30 -4.96 -0.07
C ALA A 176 -6.97 -3.67 -0.81
N ILE A 177 -5.77 -3.58 -1.39
CA ILE A 177 -5.31 -2.43 -2.17
C ILE A 177 -6.22 -2.18 -3.40
N GLY A 178 -6.53 -3.23 -4.19
CA GLY A 178 -7.40 -3.07 -5.37
C GLY A 178 -8.79 -2.57 -5.02
N PHE A 179 -9.38 -3.05 -3.92
CA PHE A 179 -10.68 -2.56 -3.44
C PHE A 179 -10.62 -1.12 -2.94
N LEU A 180 -9.54 -0.72 -2.26
CA LEU A 180 -9.33 0.68 -1.89
C LEU A 180 -9.15 1.57 -3.12
N MET A 181 -8.34 1.14 -4.12
CA MET A 181 -8.15 1.86 -5.39
C MET A 181 -9.48 2.10 -6.10
N MET A 182 -10.34 1.08 -6.17
CA MET A 182 -11.68 1.17 -6.76
C MET A 182 -12.51 2.27 -6.08
N GLN A 183 -12.59 2.23 -4.75
CA GLN A 183 -13.41 3.18 -3.99
C GLN A 183 -12.87 4.61 -4.12
N VAL A 184 -11.54 4.79 -4.00
CA VAL A 184 -10.93 6.12 -4.13
C VAL A 184 -11.02 6.63 -5.57
N ALA A 185 -10.91 5.77 -6.60
CA ALA A 185 -11.12 6.16 -8.00
C ALA A 185 -12.53 6.74 -8.22
N LYS A 186 -13.55 6.12 -7.63
CA LYS A 186 -14.94 6.67 -7.67
C LYS A 186 -15.04 8.03 -6.97
N LEU A 187 -14.44 8.17 -5.80
CA LEU A 187 -14.41 9.45 -5.07
C LEU A 187 -13.65 10.55 -5.85
N ARG A 188 -12.70 10.20 -6.70
CA ARG A 188 -11.98 11.12 -7.58
C ARG A 188 -12.71 11.45 -8.89
N GLY A 189 -13.92 10.91 -9.09
CA GLY A 189 -14.79 11.28 -10.20
C GLY A 189 -14.72 10.36 -11.41
N ALA A 190 -14.16 9.16 -11.30
CA ALA A 190 -14.32 8.14 -12.33
C ALA A 190 -15.81 7.89 -12.59
N SER A 191 -16.23 7.94 -13.84
CA SER A 191 -17.64 7.68 -14.22
C SER A 191 -17.95 6.19 -14.23
N THR A 192 -16.95 5.38 -14.52
CA THR A 192 -17.06 3.92 -14.57
C THR A 192 -15.81 3.31 -13.95
N VAL A 193 -16.00 2.42 -12.98
CA VAL A 193 -14.88 1.64 -12.39
C VAL A 193 -15.11 0.16 -12.62
N ILE A 194 -14.16 -0.49 -13.28
CA ILE A 194 -14.19 -1.89 -13.67
C ILE A 194 -13.14 -2.64 -12.88
N MET A 195 -13.54 -3.64 -12.10
CA MET A 195 -12.62 -4.52 -11.38
C MET A 195 -12.30 -5.75 -12.19
N CYS A 196 -10.99 -6.10 -12.27
CA CYS A 196 -10.52 -7.31 -12.94
C CYS A 196 -10.05 -8.32 -11.89
N ALA A 197 -10.77 -9.41 -11.74
CA ALA A 197 -10.53 -10.48 -10.77
C ALA A 197 -10.10 -11.77 -11.49
N VAL A 198 -9.81 -12.80 -10.70
CA VAL A 198 -9.48 -14.16 -11.17
C VAL A 198 -10.41 -15.24 -10.60
N ASP A 199 -11.47 -14.82 -9.92
CA ASP A 199 -12.54 -15.68 -9.41
C ASP A 199 -13.86 -14.91 -9.24
N ASP A 200 -14.98 -15.66 -9.30
CA ASP A 200 -16.33 -15.08 -9.30
C ASP A 200 -16.71 -14.48 -7.93
N ALA A 201 -16.25 -15.08 -6.83
CA ALA A 201 -16.56 -14.56 -5.49
C ALA A 201 -15.95 -13.16 -5.29
N LYS A 202 -14.76 -12.91 -5.85
CA LYS A 202 -14.14 -11.57 -5.84
C LYS A 202 -14.85 -10.60 -6.78
N CYS A 203 -15.43 -11.08 -7.89
CA CYS A 203 -16.27 -10.26 -8.76
C CYS A 203 -17.54 -9.79 -8.04
N GLU A 204 -18.21 -10.69 -7.32
CA GLU A 204 -19.39 -10.35 -6.54
C GLU A 204 -19.06 -9.35 -5.43
N LEU A 205 -18.01 -9.61 -4.65
CA LEU A 205 -17.55 -8.68 -3.61
C LEU A 205 -17.20 -7.29 -4.20
N ALA A 206 -16.58 -7.24 -5.39
CA ALA A 206 -16.28 -5.98 -6.06
C ALA A 206 -17.55 -5.17 -6.34
N LYS A 207 -18.60 -5.81 -6.82
CA LYS A 207 -19.90 -5.18 -7.08
C LYS A 207 -20.57 -4.72 -5.77
N GLU A 208 -20.55 -5.54 -4.73
CA GLU A 208 -21.06 -5.18 -3.41
C GLU A 208 -20.35 -3.94 -2.83
N LEU A 209 -19.03 -3.82 -3.04
CA LEU A 209 -18.22 -2.70 -2.59
C LEU A 209 -18.31 -1.47 -3.51
N GLY A 210 -19.08 -1.55 -4.61
CA GLY A 210 -19.41 -0.40 -5.44
C GLY A 210 -18.72 -0.33 -6.80
N ALA A 211 -18.09 -1.39 -7.31
CA ALA A 211 -17.64 -1.44 -8.69
C ALA A 211 -18.85 -1.37 -9.64
N ASP A 212 -18.73 -0.63 -10.76
CA ASP A 212 -19.77 -0.59 -11.77
C ASP A 212 -19.82 -1.89 -12.55
N TYR A 213 -18.65 -2.50 -12.80
CA TYR A 213 -18.50 -3.81 -13.43
C TYR A 213 -17.36 -4.59 -12.75
N ALA A 214 -17.45 -5.92 -12.84
CA ALA A 214 -16.39 -6.83 -12.43
C ALA A 214 -16.26 -7.96 -13.46
N ILE A 215 -15.03 -8.30 -13.83
CA ILE A 215 -14.70 -9.25 -14.88
C ILE A 215 -13.80 -10.35 -14.27
N ASN A 216 -14.18 -11.61 -14.45
CA ASN A 216 -13.32 -12.73 -14.15
C ASN A 216 -12.43 -13.04 -15.36
N SER A 217 -11.17 -12.55 -15.32
CA SER A 217 -10.22 -12.68 -16.43
C SER A 217 -9.77 -14.11 -16.75
N LYS A 218 -10.14 -15.10 -15.92
CA LYS A 218 -9.92 -16.53 -16.23
C LYS A 218 -10.99 -17.14 -17.10
N SER A 219 -12.22 -16.64 -17.01
CA SER A 219 -13.38 -17.20 -17.72
C SER A 219 -13.90 -16.28 -18.83
N GLU A 220 -13.56 -14.98 -18.79
CA GLU A 220 -14.06 -13.98 -19.72
C GLU A 220 -12.92 -13.34 -20.53
N ASN A 221 -13.22 -12.87 -21.74
CA ASN A 221 -12.26 -12.12 -22.54
C ASN A 221 -12.13 -10.69 -22.02
N LEU A 222 -11.09 -10.46 -21.24
CA LEU A 222 -10.86 -9.19 -20.55
C LEU A 222 -10.86 -7.99 -21.51
N VAL A 223 -10.17 -8.07 -22.65
CA VAL A 223 -10.08 -6.97 -23.61
C VAL A 223 -11.44 -6.65 -24.23
N GLN A 224 -12.22 -7.68 -24.57
CA GLN A 224 -13.55 -7.49 -25.13
C GLN A 224 -14.49 -6.85 -24.11
N MET A 225 -14.51 -7.35 -22.88
CA MET A 225 -15.39 -6.83 -21.82
C MET A 225 -15.02 -5.38 -21.44
N ILE A 226 -13.74 -5.05 -21.36
CA ILE A 226 -13.31 -3.66 -21.10
C ILE A 226 -13.80 -2.72 -22.21
N ARG A 227 -13.73 -3.10 -23.48
CA ARG A 227 -14.23 -2.29 -24.61
C ARG A 227 -15.75 -2.11 -24.55
N GLU A 228 -16.45 -3.15 -24.17
CA GLU A 228 -17.90 -3.11 -24.02
C GLU A 228 -18.33 -2.16 -22.90
N TYR A 229 -17.73 -2.29 -21.73
CA TYR A 229 -18.08 -1.49 -20.55
C TYR A 229 -17.58 -0.05 -20.63
N SER A 230 -16.40 0.19 -21.19
CA SER A 230 -15.87 1.54 -21.42
C SER A 230 -16.59 2.25 -22.60
N ARG A 231 -17.25 1.50 -23.48
CA ARG A 231 -17.80 1.99 -24.76
C ARG A 231 -16.75 2.69 -25.63
N ALA A 232 -15.50 2.26 -25.52
CA ALA A 232 -14.32 2.83 -26.18
C ALA A 232 -13.35 1.71 -26.59
N ASP A 233 -12.16 2.09 -27.05
CA ASP A 233 -11.12 1.13 -27.43
C ASP A 233 -10.35 0.52 -26.24
N GLY A 234 -10.63 0.97 -25.00
CA GLY A 234 -10.08 0.51 -23.75
C GLY A 234 -10.43 1.43 -22.60
N ALA A 235 -9.81 1.23 -21.43
CA ALA A 235 -9.95 2.09 -20.27
C ALA A 235 -9.05 3.33 -20.40
N ASP A 236 -9.50 4.48 -19.86
CA ASP A 236 -8.71 5.73 -19.81
C ASP A 236 -7.59 5.66 -18.79
N VAL A 237 -7.83 4.98 -17.68
CA VAL A 237 -6.84 4.73 -16.62
C VAL A 237 -6.84 3.25 -16.28
N VAL A 238 -5.67 2.65 -16.19
CA VAL A 238 -5.50 1.27 -15.74
C VAL A 238 -4.56 1.25 -14.55
N ILE A 239 -5.01 0.64 -13.44
CA ILE A 239 -4.22 0.52 -12.20
C ILE A 239 -3.94 -0.96 -11.97
N GLU A 240 -2.66 -1.33 -11.98
CA GLU A 240 -2.19 -2.69 -11.77
C GLU A 240 -1.77 -2.86 -10.30
N CYS A 241 -2.44 -3.78 -9.58
CA CYS A 241 -2.28 -4.01 -8.14
C CYS A 241 -1.89 -5.47 -7.79
N VAL A 242 -1.32 -6.22 -8.72
CA VAL A 242 -0.97 -7.66 -8.54
C VAL A 242 0.54 -7.89 -8.50
N GLY A 243 1.30 -7.22 -9.38
CA GLY A 243 2.77 -7.27 -9.41
C GLY A 243 3.36 -8.47 -10.12
N ASN A 244 2.70 -8.98 -11.16
CA ASN A 244 3.26 -10.06 -11.96
C ASN A 244 3.18 -9.75 -13.48
N PRO A 245 3.99 -10.43 -14.32
CA PRO A 245 4.04 -10.16 -15.75
C PRO A 245 2.70 -10.32 -16.47
N ILE A 246 1.83 -11.25 -16.02
CA ILE A 246 0.52 -11.48 -16.63
C ILE A 246 -0.41 -10.28 -16.39
N ALA A 247 -0.48 -9.80 -15.17
CA ALA A 247 -1.29 -8.64 -14.82
C ALA A 247 -0.77 -7.37 -15.52
N THR A 248 0.56 -7.22 -15.61
CA THR A 248 1.21 -6.13 -16.34
C THR A 248 0.84 -6.19 -17.84
N GLU A 249 0.90 -7.37 -18.47
CA GLU A 249 0.48 -7.53 -19.86
C GLU A 249 -1.00 -7.16 -20.05
N GLN A 250 -1.87 -7.65 -19.19
CA GLN A 250 -3.29 -7.30 -19.19
C GLN A 250 -3.49 -5.78 -19.11
N ALA A 251 -2.74 -5.09 -18.25
CA ALA A 251 -2.84 -3.63 -18.11
C ALA A 251 -2.58 -2.90 -19.43
N PHE A 252 -1.53 -3.27 -20.16
CA PHE A 252 -1.23 -2.67 -21.47
C PHE A 252 -2.23 -3.07 -22.58
N GLN A 253 -2.79 -4.27 -22.50
CA GLN A 253 -3.79 -4.73 -23.47
C GLN A 253 -5.10 -3.95 -23.36
N ILE A 254 -5.58 -3.70 -22.13
CA ILE A 254 -6.86 -3.04 -21.87
C ILE A 254 -6.80 -1.52 -21.85
N ALA A 255 -5.62 -0.94 -21.83
CA ALA A 255 -5.43 0.50 -21.92
C ALA A 255 -5.87 1.03 -23.28
N GLY A 256 -6.73 2.03 -23.30
CA GLY A 256 -7.19 2.73 -24.50
C GLY A 256 -6.14 3.72 -25.04
N LYS A 257 -6.48 4.46 -26.09
CA LYS A 257 -5.61 5.54 -26.59
C LYS A 257 -5.61 6.72 -25.64
N GLY A 258 -4.42 7.27 -25.40
CA GLY A 258 -4.19 8.34 -24.42
C GLY A 258 -4.30 7.89 -22.97
N ALA A 259 -4.37 6.58 -22.74
CA ALA A 259 -4.53 6.05 -21.40
C ALA A 259 -3.31 6.24 -20.50
N ARG A 260 -3.57 6.29 -19.21
CA ARG A 260 -2.56 6.24 -18.15
C ARG A 260 -2.53 4.86 -17.51
N VAL A 261 -1.37 4.24 -17.46
CA VAL A 261 -1.13 2.93 -16.83
C VAL A 261 -0.30 3.15 -15.57
N VAL A 262 -0.87 2.81 -14.42
CA VAL A 262 -0.23 2.90 -13.10
C VAL A 262 0.21 1.50 -12.69
N LEU A 263 1.51 1.29 -12.57
CA LEU A 263 2.11 0.05 -12.04
C LEU A 263 2.31 0.26 -10.53
N PHE A 264 1.31 -0.13 -9.75
CA PHE A 264 1.27 0.20 -8.33
C PHE A 264 1.92 -0.84 -7.44
N SER A 265 1.81 -2.11 -7.80
CA SER A 265 2.33 -3.21 -6.99
C SER A 265 3.86 -3.30 -7.04
N VAL A 266 4.43 -3.87 -5.98
CA VAL A 266 5.87 -4.19 -5.92
C VAL A 266 6.09 -5.55 -6.60
N PRO A 267 6.66 -5.60 -7.82
CA PRO A 267 6.96 -6.86 -8.50
C PRO A 267 8.19 -7.53 -7.89
N ASN A 268 8.33 -8.84 -8.10
CA ASN A 268 9.59 -9.51 -7.79
C ASN A 268 10.72 -8.90 -8.65
N PRO A 269 11.88 -8.50 -8.07
CA PRO A 269 12.98 -7.87 -8.82
C PRO A 269 13.55 -8.70 -9.98
N LYS A 270 13.31 -10.01 -9.97
CA LYS A 270 13.77 -10.93 -11.03
C LYS A 270 12.76 -11.06 -12.17
N GLU A 271 11.54 -10.62 -11.98
CA GLU A 271 10.51 -10.67 -13.02
C GLU A 271 10.67 -9.51 -13.99
N THR A 272 10.46 -9.79 -15.25
CA THR A 272 10.54 -8.82 -16.34
C THR A 272 9.32 -8.94 -17.25
N TYR A 273 8.94 -7.84 -17.86
CA TYR A 273 7.92 -7.76 -18.90
C TYR A 273 8.50 -7.10 -20.16
N GLU A 274 8.34 -7.74 -21.30
CA GLU A 274 8.78 -7.18 -22.58
C GLU A 274 7.74 -6.19 -23.11
N LEU A 275 8.00 -4.89 -22.93
CA LEU A 275 7.11 -3.82 -23.34
C LEU A 275 7.22 -3.57 -24.85
N LYS A 276 6.11 -3.68 -25.58
CA LYS A 276 6.03 -3.34 -27.01
C LYS A 276 6.01 -1.82 -27.19
N LEU A 277 7.16 -1.24 -27.46
CA LEU A 277 7.32 0.23 -27.58
C LEU A 277 6.41 0.84 -28.65
N PHE A 278 6.12 0.12 -29.74
CA PHE A 278 5.21 0.59 -30.79
C PHE A 278 3.78 0.78 -30.27
N ASP A 279 3.31 -0.10 -29.37
CA ASP A 279 1.98 0.02 -28.77
C ASP A 279 1.90 1.23 -27.83
N VAL A 280 2.96 1.49 -27.06
CA VAL A 280 3.06 2.70 -26.23
C VAL A 280 2.97 3.96 -27.07
N PHE A 281 3.78 4.02 -28.17
CA PHE A 281 3.76 5.13 -29.10
C PHE A 281 2.41 5.31 -29.79
N LYS A 282 1.85 4.22 -30.37
CA LYS A 282 0.61 4.25 -31.11
C LYS A 282 -0.61 4.65 -30.27
N LYS A 283 -0.62 4.25 -29.02
CA LYS A 283 -1.69 4.57 -28.07
C LYS A 283 -1.42 5.85 -27.27
N GLU A 284 -0.26 6.50 -27.41
CA GLU A 284 0.17 7.65 -26.60
C GLU A 284 0.03 7.37 -25.08
N LEU A 285 0.53 6.21 -24.63
CA LEU A 285 0.38 5.81 -23.23
C LEU A 285 1.28 6.62 -22.30
N THR A 286 0.74 7.02 -21.15
CA THR A 286 1.53 7.48 -20.00
C THR A 286 1.70 6.32 -19.03
N ILE A 287 2.93 6.01 -18.63
CA ILE A 287 3.24 4.94 -17.66
C ILE A 287 3.83 5.58 -16.40
N VAL A 288 3.30 5.23 -15.24
CA VAL A 288 3.72 5.76 -13.93
C VAL A 288 3.80 4.64 -12.90
#